data_681ca4f155b5625c5b322f6863eac23d
#
_entry.id   681ca4f155b5625c5b322f6863eac23d
#
_cell.length_a   1.000
_cell.length_b   1.000
_cell.length_c   1.000
_cell.angle_alpha   90.00
_cell.angle_beta   90.00
_cell.angle_gamma   90.00
#
_symmetry.space_group_name_H-M   'P 1'
#
loop_
_entity.id
_entity.type
_entity.pdbx_description
1 polymer ?
#
loop_
_entity_poly.entity_id
_entity_poly.type
_entity_poly.pdbx_seq_one_letter_code
_entity_poly.pdbx_strand_id
1 'polypeptide(L)'
;MILTVNEVKAHLRIEDDDEDDYLESLILQSQAAAEDFCRVAFETDYDPVPEPVRLAVMLMVSHYYENRDNPDRTVYGTMRIAFENLLYPYRDPEKMF
;
A
#
# COMPACT_ATOMS: atom_id res chain seq x y z
N MET A 1 -6.84 8.59 -3.43
CA MET A 1 -5.70 7.86 -2.85
C MET A 1 -5.65 8.07 -1.35
N ILE A 2 -5.44 7.01 -0.60
CA ILE A 2 -5.31 7.12 0.87
C ILE A 2 -3.93 7.60 1.32
N LEU A 3 -2.94 7.59 0.43
CA LEU A 3 -1.63 8.19 0.63
C LEU A 3 -1.39 9.22 -0.47
N THR A 4 -0.67 10.29 -0.14
CA THR A 4 -0.25 11.26 -1.16
C THR A 4 1.17 10.94 -1.62
N VAL A 5 1.52 11.44 -2.82
CA VAL A 5 2.89 11.32 -3.34
C VAL A 5 3.87 11.96 -2.36
N ASN A 6 3.52 13.11 -1.78
CA ASN A 6 4.40 13.81 -0.82
C ASN A 6 4.63 12.98 0.44
N GLU A 7 3.62 12.28 0.95
CA GLU A 7 3.79 11.40 2.11
C GLU A 7 4.76 10.26 1.79
N VAL A 8 4.65 9.67 0.60
CA VAL A 8 5.53 8.58 0.17
C VAL A 8 6.97 9.12 -0.01
N LYS A 9 7.12 10.29 -0.62
CA LYS A 9 8.43 10.90 -0.80
C LYS A 9 9.11 11.18 0.54
N ALA A 10 8.36 11.67 1.51
CA ALA A 10 8.88 11.90 2.85
C ALA A 10 9.34 10.59 3.50
N HIS A 11 8.56 9.53 3.37
CA HIS A 11 8.88 8.22 3.93
C HIS A 11 10.15 7.62 3.28
N LEU A 12 10.28 7.74 1.97
CA LEU A 12 11.41 7.20 1.21
C LEU A 12 12.59 8.15 1.10
N ARG A 13 12.47 9.36 1.66
CA ARG A 13 13.50 10.41 1.63
C ARG A 13 13.87 10.84 0.22
N ILE A 14 12.87 10.99 -0.63
CA ILE A 14 13.03 11.45 -2.02
C ILE A 14 12.82 12.96 -2.03
N GLU A 15 13.78 13.71 -2.56
CA GLU A 15 13.74 15.17 -2.56
C GLU A 15 13.32 15.78 -3.90
N ASP A 16 13.55 15.06 -5.01
CA ASP A 16 13.21 15.56 -6.34
C ASP A 16 11.81 15.10 -6.77
N ASP A 17 11.34 15.64 -7.91
CA ASP A 17 10.02 15.36 -8.46
C ASP A 17 10.07 14.47 -9.71
N ASP A 18 11.21 13.91 -10.03
CA ASP A 18 11.42 13.17 -11.28
C ASP A 18 10.58 11.89 -11.37
N GLU A 19 10.23 11.31 -10.24
CA GLU A 19 9.51 10.04 -10.19
C GLU A 19 8.09 10.17 -9.63
N ASP A 20 7.54 11.38 -9.59
CA ASP A 20 6.21 11.61 -9.00
C ASP A 20 5.12 10.75 -9.68
N ASP A 21 5.12 10.68 -11.01
CA ASP A 21 4.13 9.88 -11.74
C ASP A 21 4.27 8.38 -11.45
N TYR A 22 5.52 7.92 -11.33
CA TYR A 22 5.80 6.53 -10.98
C TYR A 22 5.32 6.21 -9.57
N LEU A 23 5.59 7.11 -8.62
CA LEU A 23 5.14 6.94 -7.22
C LEU A 23 3.61 6.93 -7.12
N GLU A 24 2.94 7.80 -7.86
CA GLU A 24 1.47 7.80 -7.90
C GLU A 24 0.94 6.45 -8.40
N SER A 25 1.55 5.91 -9.44
CA SER A 25 1.23 4.59 -9.99
C SER A 25 1.36 3.49 -8.93
N LEU A 26 2.46 3.52 -8.16
CA LEU A 26 2.69 2.55 -7.10
C LEU A 26 1.65 2.67 -5.98
N ILE A 27 1.26 3.89 -5.63
CA ILE A 27 0.23 4.13 -4.61
C ILE A 27 -1.10 3.54 -5.08
N LEU A 28 -1.51 3.84 -6.30
CA LEU A 28 -2.78 3.34 -6.85
C LEU A 28 -2.79 1.82 -6.92
N GLN A 29 -1.70 1.22 -7.36
CA GLN A 29 -1.56 -0.23 -7.44
C GLN A 29 -1.62 -0.89 -6.06
N SER A 30 -0.90 -0.33 -5.10
CA SER A 30 -0.84 -0.87 -3.75
C SER A 30 -2.16 -0.71 -3.01
N GLN A 31 -2.82 0.42 -3.18
CA GLN A 31 -4.15 0.64 -2.61
C GLN A 31 -5.16 -0.35 -3.21
N ALA A 32 -5.12 -0.56 -4.53
CA ALA A 32 -6.02 -1.51 -5.18
C ALA A 32 -5.81 -2.92 -4.64
N ALA A 33 -4.56 -3.34 -4.42
CA ALA A 33 -4.27 -4.64 -3.84
C ALA A 33 -4.82 -4.76 -2.42
N ALA A 34 -4.71 -3.71 -1.61
CA ALA A 34 -5.24 -3.69 -0.25
C ALA A 34 -6.76 -3.74 -0.25
N GLU A 35 -7.41 -2.99 -1.12
CA GLU A 35 -8.87 -2.99 -1.25
C GLU A 35 -9.39 -4.34 -1.72
N ASP A 36 -8.68 -4.97 -2.64
CA ASP A 36 -9.04 -6.30 -3.12
C ASP A 36 -8.92 -7.33 -2.00
N PHE A 37 -7.85 -7.28 -1.22
CA PHE A 37 -7.66 -8.19 -0.09
C PHE A 37 -8.74 -8.03 0.97
N CYS A 38 -9.11 -6.78 1.29
CA CYS A 38 -10.08 -6.47 2.33
C CYS A 38 -11.53 -6.52 1.85
N ARG A 39 -11.76 -6.45 0.55
CA ARG A 39 -13.11 -6.37 -0.05
C ARG A 39 -13.87 -5.11 0.41
N VAL A 40 -13.14 -4.02 0.59
CA VAL A 40 -13.71 -2.72 0.96
C VAL A 40 -13.09 -1.62 0.10
N ALA A 41 -13.80 -0.51 -0.05
CA ALA A 41 -13.29 0.71 -0.66
C ALA A 41 -12.93 1.66 0.49
N PHE A 42 -11.65 1.79 0.80
CA PHE A 42 -11.20 2.49 2.01
C PHE A 42 -11.70 3.92 2.11
N GLU A 43 -11.69 4.65 1.00
CA GLU A 43 -12.10 6.05 1.01
C GLU A 43 -13.61 6.23 1.19
N THR A 44 -14.38 5.20 0.85
CA THR A 44 -15.85 5.21 1.00
C THR A 44 -16.28 4.63 2.35
N ASP A 45 -15.63 3.53 2.76
CA ASP A 45 -16.07 2.74 3.91
C ASP A 45 -15.49 3.21 5.24
N TYR A 46 -14.39 3.99 5.20
CA TYR A 46 -13.71 4.50 6.39
C TYR A 46 -13.49 6.01 6.30
N ASP A 47 -13.78 6.71 7.40
CA ASP A 47 -13.50 8.14 7.53
C ASP A 47 -13.25 8.46 9.01
N PRO A 48 -11.99 8.64 9.42
CA PRO A 48 -10.76 8.55 8.61
C PRO A 48 -10.33 7.12 8.34
N VAL A 49 -9.48 6.95 7.33
CA VAL A 49 -8.89 5.64 7.03
C VAL A 49 -7.96 5.23 8.17
N PRO A 50 -8.10 4.00 8.72
CA PRO A 50 -7.26 3.58 9.83
C PRO A 50 -5.76 3.58 9.50
N GLU A 51 -4.93 3.95 10.48
CA GLU A 51 -3.48 4.02 10.29
C GLU A 51 -2.85 2.68 9.87
N PRO A 52 -3.25 1.51 10.40
CA PRO A 52 -2.69 0.25 9.92
C PRO A 52 -2.94 -0.01 8.43
N VAL A 53 -4.07 0.45 7.90
CA VAL A 53 -4.36 0.35 6.46
C VAL A 53 -3.41 1.23 5.67
N ARG A 54 -3.20 2.47 6.10
CA ARG A 54 -2.25 3.38 5.46
C ARG A 54 -0.83 2.82 5.51
N LEU A 55 -0.45 2.26 6.65
CA LEU A 55 0.86 1.65 6.82
C LEU A 55 1.05 0.45 5.88
N ALA A 56 0.03 -0.38 5.70
CA ALA A 56 0.10 -1.52 4.80
C ALA A 56 0.34 -1.07 3.35
N VAL A 57 -0.38 -0.05 2.91
CA VAL A 57 -0.20 0.50 1.55
C VAL A 57 1.21 1.09 1.40
N MET A 58 1.68 1.84 2.41
CA MET A 58 3.04 2.39 2.40
C MET A 58 4.10 1.29 2.33
N LEU A 59 3.91 0.20 3.06
CA LEU A 59 4.81 -0.95 3.05
C LEU A 59 4.95 -1.54 1.66
N MET A 60 3.83 -1.72 0.95
CA MET A 60 3.86 -2.27 -0.40
C MET A 60 4.49 -1.30 -1.40
N VAL A 61 4.17 -0.01 -1.30
CA VAL A 61 4.79 1.03 -2.15
C VAL A 61 6.31 1.01 -1.97
N SER A 62 6.76 1.02 -0.73
CA SER A 62 8.20 1.00 -0.40
C SER A 62 8.88 -0.23 -0.96
N HIS A 63 8.23 -1.39 -0.82
CA HIS A 63 8.77 -2.65 -1.34
C HIS A 63 8.98 -2.57 -2.86
N TYR A 64 7.97 -2.15 -3.61
CA TYR A 64 8.08 -2.08 -5.06
C TYR A 64 9.11 -1.04 -5.50
N TYR A 65 9.17 0.09 -4.81
CA TYR A 65 10.13 1.13 -5.13
C TYR A 65 11.58 0.66 -4.92
N GLU A 66 11.84 0.03 -3.78
CA GLU A 66 13.18 -0.40 -3.39
C GLU A 66 13.65 -1.65 -4.14
N ASN A 67 12.74 -2.46 -4.66
CA ASN A 67 13.06 -3.72 -5.32
C ASN A 67 12.72 -3.73 -6.81
N ARG A 68 12.54 -2.56 -7.43
CA ARG A 68 12.14 -2.46 -8.84
C ARG A 68 13.17 -3.04 -9.80
N ASP A 69 14.45 -2.97 -9.44
CA ASP A 69 15.57 -3.43 -10.28
C ASP A 69 16.03 -4.85 -9.95
N ASN A 70 15.55 -5.41 -8.86
CA ASN A 70 16.00 -6.72 -8.38
C ASN A 70 14.87 -7.41 -7.62
N PRO A 71 13.83 -7.88 -8.32
CA PRO A 71 12.71 -8.54 -7.67
C PRO A 71 13.15 -9.86 -7.03
N ASP A 72 12.79 -10.06 -5.78
CA ASP A 72 13.10 -11.25 -5.00
C ASP A 72 11.80 -11.79 -4.41
N ARG A 73 11.43 -13.02 -4.76
CA ARG A 73 10.19 -13.64 -4.31
C ARG A 73 10.15 -13.84 -2.80
N THR A 74 11.28 -14.11 -2.18
CA THR A 74 11.36 -14.29 -0.73
C THR A 74 11.09 -12.97 -0.02
N VAL A 75 11.69 -11.88 -0.48
CA VAL A 75 11.47 -10.54 0.06
C VAL A 75 10.00 -10.12 -0.15
N TYR A 76 9.46 -10.39 -1.33
CA TYR A 76 8.05 -10.10 -1.62
C TYR A 76 7.13 -10.89 -0.69
N GLY A 77 7.40 -12.19 -0.50
CA GLY A 77 6.60 -13.04 0.37
C GLY A 77 6.58 -12.54 1.81
N THR A 78 7.73 -12.11 2.32
CA THR A 78 7.84 -11.56 3.67
C THR A 78 7.04 -10.26 3.80
N MET A 79 7.16 -9.37 2.81
CA MET A 79 6.38 -8.12 2.77
C MET A 79 4.89 -8.44 2.73
N ARG A 80 4.48 -9.40 1.89
CA ARG A 80 3.06 -9.73 1.72
C ARG A 80 2.45 -10.25 3.01
N ILE A 81 3.17 -11.02 3.79
CA ILE A 81 2.70 -11.51 5.09
C ILE A 81 2.45 -10.33 6.03
N ALA A 82 3.39 -9.39 6.14
CA ALA A 82 3.24 -8.20 6.97
C ALA A 82 2.08 -7.33 6.50
N PHE A 83 1.96 -7.14 5.18
CA PHE A 83 0.89 -6.40 4.54
C PHE A 83 -0.48 -6.97 4.92
N GLU A 84 -0.65 -8.28 4.77
CA GLU A 84 -1.92 -8.94 5.07
C GLU A 84 -2.23 -8.94 6.56
N ASN A 85 -1.22 -9.09 7.41
CA ASN A 85 -1.41 -9.03 8.86
C ASN A 85 -1.94 -7.65 9.30
N LEU A 86 -1.45 -6.57 8.71
CA LEU A 86 -1.93 -5.23 9.01
C LEU A 86 -3.38 -5.02 8.55
N LEU A 87 -3.76 -5.62 7.44
CA LEU A 87 -5.07 -5.42 6.83
C LEU A 87 -6.14 -6.38 7.36
N TYR A 88 -5.74 -7.50 7.93
CA TYR A 88 -6.67 -8.57 8.30
C TYR A 88 -7.85 -8.07 9.15
N PRO A 89 -7.65 -7.24 10.19
CA PRO A 89 -8.77 -6.75 11.01
C PRO A 89 -9.78 -5.87 10.24
N TYR A 90 -9.40 -5.40 9.06
CA TYR A 90 -10.23 -4.47 8.26
C TYR A 90 -10.89 -5.14 7.08
N ARG A 91 -10.81 -6.46 6.97
CA ARG A 91 -11.50 -7.23 5.95
C ARG A 91 -13.00 -7.26 6.26
N ASP A 92 -13.81 -7.16 5.20
CA ASP A 92 -15.25 -7.29 5.35
C ASP A 92 -15.63 -8.77 5.31
N PRO A 93 -16.03 -9.39 6.43
CA PRO A 93 -16.34 -10.81 6.45
C PRO A 93 -17.55 -11.18 5.61
N GLU A 94 -18.46 -10.26 5.38
CA GLU A 94 -19.66 -10.52 4.57
C GLU A 94 -19.33 -10.66 3.08
N LYS A 95 -18.20 -10.08 2.64
CA LYS A 95 -17.79 -10.09 1.24
C LYS A 95 -16.74 -11.17 0.94
N MET A 96 -16.40 -12.00 1.93
CA MET A 96 -15.39 -13.05 1.78
C MET A 96 -15.97 -14.37 1.26
N PHE A 97 -17.25 -14.47 1.17
CA PHE A 97 -17.95 -15.70 0.78
C PHE A 97 -18.80 -15.51 -0.44
#